data_73410ed0ffd83feda977b08ee87bb0e9
#
_entry.id   73410ed0ffd83feda977b08ee87bb0e9
#
_cell.length_a   1.000
_cell.length_b   1.000
_cell.length_c   1.000
_cell.angle_alpha   90.00
_cell.angle_beta   90.00
_cell.angle_gamma   90.00
#
_symmetry.space_group_name_H-M   'P 1'
#
loop_
_entity.id
_entity.type
_entity.pdbx_description
1 polymer ?
#
loop_
_entity_poly.entity_id
_entity_poly.type
_entity_poly.pdbx_seq_one_letter_code
_entity_poly.pdbx_strand_id
1 'polypeptide(L)'
;MKGKQPVIDALNQAARAELQAICQYRTHRELQRAAGYNRLSKRLSREHLEDEERHLRLFMERIISLEGVPDISHMPALKIGDNVPAQFENDLSAEYNAIAQYREASVLCGEQGDFTSQNLFQDIMAEEEDHALDFETQLAVINKTGLEAYLARNSHVEAK
;
A
#
# COMPACT_ATOMS: atom_id res chain seq x y z
N MET A 1 -1.79 -19.92 -20.12
CA MET A 1 -3.13 -19.64 -20.73
C MET A 1 -3.16 -18.17 -21.10
N LYS A 2 -3.35 -17.85 -22.37
CA LYS A 2 -3.26 -16.45 -22.83
C LYS A 2 -4.39 -15.60 -22.21
N GLY A 3 -4.01 -14.59 -21.46
CA GLY A 3 -4.94 -13.66 -20.84
C GLY A 3 -5.52 -12.65 -21.81
N LYS A 4 -6.62 -12.02 -21.42
CA LYS A 4 -7.20 -10.90 -22.15
C LYS A 4 -6.45 -9.62 -21.82
N GLN A 5 -6.18 -8.79 -22.81
CA GLN A 5 -5.38 -7.57 -22.65
C GLN A 5 -5.95 -6.63 -21.57
N PRO A 6 -7.27 -6.36 -21.47
CA PRO A 6 -7.79 -5.49 -20.43
C PRO A 6 -7.50 -5.98 -19.01
N VAL A 7 -7.47 -7.31 -18.77
CA VAL A 7 -7.12 -7.89 -17.48
C VAL A 7 -5.63 -7.70 -17.19
N ILE A 8 -4.76 -7.93 -18.19
CA ILE A 8 -3.31 -7.70 -18.05
C ILE A 8 -3.02 -6.23 -17.77
N ASP A 9 -3.73 -5.30 -18.42
CA ASP A 9 -3.57 -3.87 -18.21
C ASP A 9 -3.97 -3.46 -16.78
N ALA A 10 -5.09 -4.00 -16.28
CA ALA A 10 -5.55 -3.75 -14.90
C ALA A 10 -4.54 -4.29 -13.86
N LEU A 11 -4.01 -5.51 -14.07
CA LEU A 11 -2.98 -6.08 -13.20
C LEU A 11 -1.67 -5.27 -13.23
N ASN A 12 -1.26 -4.78 -14.40
CA ASN A 12 -0.09 -3.90 -14.50
C ASN A 12 -0.31 -2.54 -13.81
N GLN A 13 -1.52 -2.00 -13.87
CA GLN A 13 -1.85 -0.78 -13.15
C GLN A 13 -1.77 -0.99 -11.64
N ALA A 14 -2.28 -2.13 -11.14
CA ALA A 14 -2.16 -2.51 -9.75
C ALA A 14 -0.69 -2.68 -9.32
N ALA A 15 0.10 -3.43 -10.08
CA ALA A 15 1.53 -3.61 -9.79
C ALA A 15 2.30 -2.28 -9.69
N ARG A 16 1.93 -1.26 -10.48
CA ARG A 16 2.51 0.09 -10.37
C ARG A 16 2.05 0.83 -9.12
N ALA A 17 0.80 0.64 -8.68
CA ALA A 17 0.30 1.22 -7.44
C ALA A 17 1.02 0.62 -6.22
N GLU A 18 1.22 -0.71 -6.18
CA GLU A 18 2.00 -1.37 -5.13
C GLU A 18 3.44 -0.87 -5.08
N LEU A 19 4.10 -0.75 -6.23
CA LEU A 19 5.46 -0.22 -6.27
C LEU A 19 5.52 1.22 -5.76
N GLN A 20 4.51 2.05 -6.05
CA GLN A 20 4.40 3.39 -5.50
C GLN A 20 4.28 3.35 -3.98
N ALA A 21 3.37 2.53 -3.41
CA ALA A 21 3.17 2.38 -1.98
C ALA A 21 4.47 1.90 -1.30
N ILE A 22 5.14 0.88 -1.84
CA ILE A 22 6.43 0.38 -1.35
C ILE A 22 7.47 1.52 -1.26
N CYS A 23 7.63 2.30 -2.32
CA CYS A 23 8.61 3.39 -2.35
C CYS A 23 8.24 4.51 -1.35
N GLN A 24 6.95 4.86 -1.26
CA GLN A 24 6.44 5.88 -0.35
C GLN A 24 6.61 5.46 1.11
N TYR A 25 6.14 4.27 1.48
CA TYR A 25 6.23 3.74 2.85
C TYR A 25 7.68 3.53 3.28
N ARG A 26 8.52 3.06 2.38
CA ARG A 26 9.96 2.94 2.64
C ARG A 26 10.60 4.29 2.93
N THR A 27 10.21 5.35 2.23
CA THR A 27 10.69 6.72 2.46
C THR A 27 10.18 7.25 3.82
N HIS A 28 8.88 7.13 4.11
CA HIS A 28 8.30 7.53 5.38
C HIS A 28 8.92 6.77 6.56
N ARG A 29 9.14 5.46 6.41
CA ARG A 29 9.83 4.64 7.40
C ARG A 29 11.21 5.19 7.75
N GLU A 30 12.02 5.54 6.75
CA GLU A 30 13.37 6.07 6.99
C GLU A 30 13.34 7.46 7.62
N LEU A 31 12.40 8.32 7.23
CA LEU A 31 12.18 9.63 7.86
C LEU A 31 11.78 9.47 9.33
N GLN A 32 10.85 8.57 9.66
CA GLN A 32 10.44 8.26 11.03
C GLN A 32 11.62 7.72 11.85
N ARG A 33 12.41 6.81 11.28
CA ARG A 33 13.60 6.25 11.93
C ARG A 33 14.65 7.33 12.21
N ALA A 34 14.93 8.20 11.25
CA ALA A 34 15.89 9.29 11.39
C ALA A 34 15.45 10.32 12.44
N ALA A 35 14.13 10.51 12.61
CA ALA A 35 13.55 11.37 13.65
C ALA A 35 13.48 10.70 15.04
N GLY A 36 13.91 9.44 15.18
CA GLY A 36 13.88 8.69 16.44
C GLY A 36 12.55 8.00 16.75
N TYR A 37 11.60 7.98 15.82
CA TYR A 37 10.30 7.32 16.01
C TYR A 37 10.37 5.85 15.61
N ASN A 38 11.22 5.10 16.30
CA ASN A 38 11.57 3.72 15.95
C ASN A 38 10.38 2.74 16.00
N ARG A 39 9.37 3.01 16.86
CA ARG A 39 8.17 2.18 16.91
C ARG A 39 7.31 2.35 15.66
N LEU A 40 7.13 3.59 15.19
CA LEU A 40 6.42 3.88 13.94
C LEU A 40 7.11 3.24 12.75
N SER A 41 8.42 3.45 12.63
CA SER A 41 9.23 2.86 11.58
C SER A 41 9.12 1.32 11.53
N LYS A 42 9.16 0.64 12.70
CA LYS A 42 8.98 -0.81 12.78
C LYS A 42 7.56 -1.26 12.42
N ARG A 43 6.56 -0.49 12.87
CA ARG A 43 5.16 -0.76 12.55
C ARG A 43 4.92 -0.69 11.05
N LEU A 44 5.31 0.41 10.40
CA LEU A 44 5.16 0.59 8.97
C LEU A 44 5.84 -0.52 8.16
N SER A 45 6.97 -1.07 8.65
CA SER A 45 7.62 -2.22 8.01
C SER A 45 6.79 -3.50 8.07
N ARG A 46 6.23 -3.82 9.25
CA ARG A 46 5.61 -5.12 9.52
C ARG A 46 4.16 -5.19 9.10
N GLU A 47 3.43 -4.10 9.25
CA GLU A 47 1.98 -4.07 9.09
C GLU A 47 1.56 -3.59 7.70
N HIS A 48 2.49 -3.02 6.91
CA HIS A 48 2.21 -2.49 5.58
C HIS A 48 3.25 -2.92 4.55
N LEU A 49 4.50 -2.50 4.69
CA LEU A 49 5.51 -2.68 3.64
C LEU A 49 5.73 -4.14 3.22
N GLU A 50 5.67 -5.10 4.16
CA GLU A 50 5.80 -6.53 3.85
C GLU A 50 4.60 -7.04 3.03
N ASP A 51 3.40 -6.52 3.28
CA ASP A 51 2.20 -6.86 2.53
C ASP A 51 2.24 -6.27 1.12
N GLU A 52 2.63 -4.99 0.96
CA GLU A 52 2.77 -4.37 -0.37
C GLU A 52 3.78 -5.11 -1.26
N GLU A 53 4.91 -5.54 -0.70
CA GLU A 53 5.90 -6.36 -1.42
C GLU A 53 5.31 -7.71 -1.86
N ARG A 54 4.43 -8.30 -1.05
CA ARG A 54 3.70 -9.52 -1.38
C ARG A 54 2.64 -9.28 -2.46
N HIS A 55 1.86 -8.20 -2.37
CA HIS A 55 0.85 -7.80 -3.36
C HIS A 55 1.48 -7.59 -4.73
N LEU A 56 2.55 -6.79 -4.80
CA LEU A 56 3.32 -6.58 -6.03
C LEU A 56 3.74 -7.90 -6.67
N ARG A 57 4.30 -8.82 -5.87
CA ARG A 57 4.71 -10.15 -6.35
C ARG A 57 3.52 -10.94 -6.89
N LEU A 58 2.39 -10.96 -6.19
CA LEU A 58 1.19 -11.69 -6.62
C LEU A 58 0.63 -11.15 -7.94
N PHE A 59 0.57 -9.83 -8.13
CA PHE A 59 0.16 -9.23 -9.39
C PHE A 59 1.12 -9.58 -10.53
N MET A 60 2.44 -9.52 -10.30
CA MET A 60 3.43 -9.93 -11.31
C MET A 60 3.32 -11.41 -11.69
N GLU A 61 3.18 -12.30 -10.72
CA GLU A 61 2.98 -13.74 -10.96
C GLU A 61 1.71 -13.98 -11.79
N ARG A 62 0.62 -13.26 -11.48
CA ARG A 62 -0.62 -13.38 -12.25
C ARG A 62 -0.46 -12.90 -13.69
N ILE A 63 0.18 -11.76 -13.94
CA ILE A 63 0.47 -11.25 -15.28
C ILE A 63 1.25 -12.29 -16.08
N ILE A 64 2.32 -12.86 -15.50
CA ILE A 64 3.14 -13.88 -16.16
C ILE A 64 2.33 -15.13 -16.46
N SER A 65 1.46 -15.58 -15.54
CA SER A 65 0.60 -16.76 -15.76
C SER A 65 -0.40 -16.58 -16.91
N LEU A 66 -0.72 -15.33 -17.23
CA LEU A 66 -1.57 -14.93 -18.36
C LEU A 66 -0.77 -14.69 -19.66
N GLU A 67 0.51 -15.05 -19.69
CA GLU A 67 1.44 -14.81 -20.82
C GLU A 67 1.64 -13.29 -21.08
N GLY A 68 1.38 -12.44 -20.07
CA GLY A 68 1.68 -11.01 -20.08
C GLY A 68 3.10 -10.71 -19.61
N VAL A 69 3.50 -9.45 -19.76
CA VAL A 69 4.79 -8.95 -19.26
C VAL A 69 4.50 -7.90 -18.19
N PRO A 70 5.04 -8.05 -16.96
CA PRO A 70 4.92 -7.01 -15.95
C PRO A 70 5.56 -5.70 -16.41
N ASP A 71 4.79 -4.60 -16.37
CA ASP A 71 5.25 -3.25 -16.70
C ASP A 71 5.12 -2.33 -15.50
N ILE A 72 6.24 -2.13 -14.82
CA ILE A 72 6.38 -1.24 -13.66
C ILE A 72 7.21 0.02 -13.98
N SER A 73 7.43 0.31 -15.26
CA SER A 73 8.33 1.38 -15.71
C SER A 73 7.80 2.79 -15.43
N HIS A 74 6.49 2.96 -15.21
CA HIS A 74 5.82 4.26 -15.04
C HIS A 74 4.99 4.27 -13.75
N MET A 75 5.69 4.27 -12.62
CA MET A 75 5.10 4.40 -11.29
C MET A 75 4.48 5.80 -11.10
N PRO A 76 3.32 5.94 -10.43
CA PRO A 76 2.76 7.23 -10.04
C PRO A 76 3.72 8.04 -9.16
N ALA A 77 3.53 9.36 -9.11
CA ALA A 77 4.36 10.23 -8.28
C ALA A 77 4.16 9.95 -6.79
N LEU A 78 5.26 9.95 -6.03
CA LEU A 78 5.24 9.80 -4.58
C LEU A 78 4.72 11.07 -3.91
N LYS A 79 3.97 10.90 -2.83
CA LYS A 79 3.53 11.96 -1.93
C LYS A 79 4.24 11.79 -0.59
N ILE A 80 5.34 12.52 -0.40
CA ILE A 80 6.13 12.44 0.83
C ILE A 80 5.66 13.52 1.81
N GLY A 81 5.25 13.10 3.02
CA GLY A 81 4.81 13.99 4.07
C GLY A 81 5.98 14.59 4.87
N ASP A 82 5.89 15.89 5.19
CA ASP A 82 6.92 16.61 5.96
C ASP A 82 6.93 16.24 7.45
N ASN A 83 5.87 15.64 7.95
CA ASN A 83 5.70 15.23 9.33
C ASN A 83 4.82 13.96 9.41
N VAL A 84 4.77 13.34 10.59
CA VAL A 84 4.07 12.06 10.78
C VAL A 84 2.58 12.12 10.41
N PRO A 85 1.78 13.11 10.82
CA PRO A 85 0.40 13.23 10.34
C PRO A 85 0.28 13.30 8.82
N ALA A 86 1.07 14.15 8.16
CA ALA A 86 1.06 14.28 6.70
C ALA A 86 1.52 12.99 5.99
N GLN A 87 2.43 12.22 6.59
CA GLN A 87 2.82 10.90 6.10
C GLN A 87 1.61 9.95 6.13
N PHE A 88 0.91 9.86 7.27
CA PHE A 88 -0.27 9.01 7.39
C PHE A 88 -1.42 9.44 6.48
N GLU A 89 -1.66 10.74 6.31
CA GLU A 89 -2.68 11.24 5.37
C GLU A 89 -2.36 10.87 3.92
N ASN A 90 -1.08 10.98 3.52
CA ASN A 90 -0.64 10.60 2.19
C ASN A 90 -0.71 9.08 1.97
N ASP A 91 -0.35 8.28 2.98
CA ASP A 91 -0.41 6.82 2.94
C ASP A 91 -1.87 6.37 2.88
N LEU A 92 -2.75 6.91 3.74
CA LEU A 92 -4.20 6.66 3.69
C LEU A 92 -4.81 7.03 2.33
N SER A 93 -4.37 8.13 1.73
CA SER A 93 -4.83 8.51 0.38
C SER A 93 -4.39 7.48 -0.68
N ALA A 94 -3.23 6.86 -0.53
CA ALA A 94 -2.77 5.80 -1.42
C ALA A 94 -3.63 4.55 -1.29
N GLU A 95 -3.96 4.13 -0.04
CA GLU A 95 -4.86 2.99 0.22
C GLU A 95 -6.25 3.18 -0.39
N TYR A 96 -6.87 4.34 -0.18
CA TYR A 96 -8.18 4.61 -0.77
C TYR A 96 -8.16 4.58 -2.30
N ASN A 97 -7.08 5.04 -2.92
CA ASN A 97 -6.92 4.96 -4.37
C ASN A 97 -6.76 3.50 -4.83
N ALA A 98 -5.99 2.67 -4.11
CA ALA A 98 -5.82 1.25 -4.38
C ALA A 98 -7.16 0.51 -4.24
N ILE A 99 -7.90 0.72 -3.14
CA ILE A 99 -9.23 0.11 -2.91
C ILE A 99 -10.19 0.44 -4.06
N ALA A 100 -10.26 1.72 -4.47
CA ALA A 100 -11.12 2.12 -5.57
C ALA A 100 -10.72 1.45 -6.89
N GLN A 101 -9.43 1.45 -7.20
CA GLN A 101 -8.86 0.81 -8.40
C GLN A 101 -9.10 -0.69 -8.42
N TYR A 102 -8.89 -1.39 -7.30
CA TYR A 102 -9.03 -2.86 -7.23
C TYR A 102 -10.49 -3.28 -7.30
N ARG A 103 -11.41 -2.47 -6.78
CA ARG A 103 -12.84 -2.67 -6.97
C ARG A 103 -13.24 -2.63 -8.45
N GLU A 104 -12.79 -1.63 -9.18
CA GLU A 104 -13.05 -1.51 -10.62
C GLU A 104 -12.41 -2.65 -11.41
N ALA A 105 -11.16 -3.01 -11.07
CA ALA A 105 -10.43 -4.10 -11.70
C ALA A 105 -11.10 -5.47 -11.45
N SER A 106 -11.61 -5.69 -10.23
CA SER A 106 -12.36 -6.91 -9.88
C SER A 106 -13.62 -7.06 -10.76
N VAL A 107 -14.39 -5.99 -10.93
CA VAL A 107 -15.57 -5.99 -11.81
C VAL A 107 -15.16 -6.29 -13.26
N LEU A 108 -14.15 -5.60 -13.76
CA LEU A 108 -13.62 -5.83 -15.12
C LEU A 108 -13.20 -7.29 -15.33
N CYS A 109 -12.47 -7.88 -14.39
CA CYS A 109 -12.04 -9.27 -14.47
C CYS A 109 -13.23 -10.24 -14.55
N GLY A 110 -14.26 -10.01 -13.75
CA GLY A 110 -15.51 -10.78 -13.79
C GLY A 110 -16.21 -10.69 -15.14
N GLU A 111 -16.35 -9.50 -15.71
CA GLU A 111 -16.92 -9.28 -17.04
C GLU A 111 -16.11 -9.94 -18.14
N GLN A 112 -14.79 -10.03 -17.97
CA GLN A 112 -13.91 -10.74 -18.87
C GLN A 112 -13.91 -12.27 -18.66
N GLY A 113 -14.59 -12.78 -17.62
CA GLY A 113 -14.63 -14.19 -17.26
C GLY A 113 -13.33 -14.70 -16.63
N ASP A 114 -12.48 -13.81 -16.14
CA ASP A 114 -11.25 -14.15 -15.39
C ASP A 114 -11.50 -14.07 -13.88
N PHE A 115 -12.19 -15.07 -13.35
CA PHE A 115 -12.54 -15.16 -11.94
C PHE A 115 -11.33 -15.33 -11.01
N THR A 116 -10.22 -15.86 -11.51
CA THR A 116 -8.98 -15.98 -10.73
C THR A 116 -8.37 -14.60 -10.46
N SER A 117 -8.28 -13.74 -11.49
CA SER A 117 -7.84 -12.37 -11.32
C SER A 117 -8.85 -11.55 -10.52
N GLN A 118 -10.16 -11.79 -10.70
CA GLN A 118 -11.19 -11.16 -9.90
C GLN A 118 -11.00 -11.44 -8.40
N ASN A 119 -10.82 -12.71 -8.02
CA ASN A 119 -10.61 -13.09 -6.63
C ASN A 119 -9.32 -12.48 -6.06
N LEU A 120 -8.23 -12.48 -6.85
CA LEU A 120 -6.97 -11.84 -6.43
C LEU A 120 -7.17 -10.36 -6.06
N PHE A 121 -7.91 -9.61 -6.90
CA PHE A 121 -8.22 -8.21 -6.59
C PHE A 121 -9.11 -8.07 -5.36
N GLN A 122 -10.06 -8.96 -5.15
CA GLN A 122 -10.94 -8.93 -3.97
C GLN A 122 -10.18 -9.23 -2.68
N ASP A 123 -9.29 -10.22 -2.72
CA ASP A 123 -8.49 -10.62 -1.55
C ASP A 123 -7.55 -9.47 -1.16
N ILE A 124 -6.79 -8.90 -2.11
CA ILE A 124 -5.88 -7.79 -1.83
C ILE A 124 -6.66 -6.55 -1.40
N MET A 125 -7.78 -6.22 -2.06
CA MET A 125 -8.62 -5.07 -1.67
C MET A 125 -9.06 -5.13 -0.21
N ALA A 126 -9.38 -6.31 0.32
CA ALA A 126 -9.75 -6.47 1.73
C ALA A 126 -8.58 -6.16 2.67
N GLU A 127 -7.36 -6.49 2.28
CA GLU A 127 -6.15 -6.15 3.05
C GLU A 127 -5.86 -4.63 3.00
N GLU A 128 -6.08 -3.96 1.85
CA GLU A 128 -5.97 -2.49 1.78
C GLU A 128 -7.02 -1.77 2.63
N GLU A 129 -8.22 -2.35 2.78
CA GLU A 129 -9.23 -1.82 3.72
C GLU A 129 -8.72 -1.89 5.18
N ASP A 130 -8.01 -2.96 5.57
CA ASP A 130 -7.37 -3.08 6.89
C ASP A 130 -6.21 -2.08 7.05
N HIS A 131 -5.40 -1.86 6.01
CA HIS A 131 -4.34 -0.84 6.00
C HIS A 131 -4.92 0.58 6.18
N ALA A 132 -5.96 0.90 5.41
CA ALA A 132 -6.64 2.19 5.53
C ALA A 132 -7.19 2.42 6.95
N LEU A 133 -7.84 1.41 7.54
CA LEU A 133 -8.35 1.46 8.92
C LEU A 133 -7.23 1.70 9.94
N ASP A 134 -6.05 1.14 9.72
CA ASP A 134 -4.89 1.40 10.59
C ASP A 134 -4.46 2.86 10.53
N PHE A 135 -4.26 3.44 9.35
CA PHE A 135 -3.89 4.85 9.21
C PHE A 135 -4.96 5.79 9.77
N GLU A 136 -6.24 5.51 9.55
CA GLU A 136 -7.35 6.26 10.18
C GLU A 136 -7.26 6.23 11.70
N THR A 137 -6.98 5.05 12.26
CA THR A 137 -6.83 4.85 13.70
C THR A 137 -5.66 5.65 14.25
N GLN A 138 -4.50 5.65 13.58
CA GLN A 138 -3.35 6.45 14.00
C GLN A 138 -3.65 7.95 13.98
N LEU A 139 -4.29 8.45 12.92
CA LEU A 139 -4.71 9.85 12.83
C LEU A 139 -5.73 10.21 13.92
N ALA A 140 -6.69 9.35 14.21
CA ALA A 140 -7.66 9.54 15.29
C ALA A 140 -6.99 9.59 16.67
N VAL A 141 -5.98 8.74 16.92
CA VAL A 141 -5.20 8.77 18.17
C VAL A 141 -4.41 10.08 18.29
N ILE A 142 -3.76 10.55 17.22
CA ILE A 142 -3.06 11.84 17.20
C ILE A 142 -4.02 12.98 17.55
N ASN A 143 -5.18 13.02 16.92
CA ASN A 143 -6.21 14.04 17.17
C ASN A 143 -6.71 14.03 18.62
N LYS A 144 -6.85 12.85 19.22
CA LYS A 144 -7.35 12.68 20.58
C LYS A 144 -6.31 12.99 21.66
N THR A 145 -5.05 12.63 21.45
CA THR A 145 -3.98 12.69 22.48
C THR A 145 -3.03 13.86 22.29
N GLY A 146 -3.05 14.49 21.12
CA GLY A 146 -2.07 15.47 20.69
C GLY A 146 -0.81 14.82 20.09
N LEU A 147 -0.22 15.49 19.12
CA LEU A 147 0.94 15.00 18.36
C LEU A 147 2.15 14.74 19.25
N GLU A 148 2.47 15.63 20.17
CA GLU A 148 3.63 15.47 21.07
C GLU A 148 3.54 14.20 21.92
N ALA A 149 2.37 13.94 22.53
CA ALA A 149 2.13 12.75 23.34
C ALA A 149 2.19 11.48 22.49
N TYR A 150 1.66 11.54 21.28
CA TYR A 150 1.73 10.43 20.33
C TYR A 150 3.17 10.11 19.93
N LEU A 151 3.96 11.11 19.53
CA LEU A 151 5.35 10.94 19.12
C LEU A 151 6.23 10.46 20.28
N ALA A 152 6.04 10.99 21.49
CA ALA A 152 6.77 10.54 22.67
C ALA A 152 6.58 9.05 22.96
N ARG A 153 5.36 8.51 22.80
CA ARG A 153 5.07 7.08 22.96
C ARG A 153 5.72 6.21 21.89
N ASN A 154 5.94 6.77 20.71
CA ASN A 154 6.49 6.07 19.55
C ASN A 154 8.00 6.26 19.37
N SER A 155 8.61 7.12 20.21
CA SER A 155 10.05 7.27 20.31
C SER A 155 10.62 6.14 21.16
N HIS A 156 11.70 5.50 20.71
CA HIS A 156 12.51 4.59 21.52
C HIS A 156 13.76 5.34 21.93
N VAL A 157 13.86 5.66 23.21
CA VAL A 157 15.17 5.84 23.82
C VAL A 157 15.64 4.43 24.12
N GLU A 158 16.57 3.89 23.34
CA GLU A 158 17.30 2.70 23.76
C GLU A 158 17.99 3.06 25.07
N ALA A 159 17.62 2.38 26.17
CA ALA A 159 18.36 2.49 27.40
C ALA A 159 19.81 2.05 27.07
N LYS A 160 20.76 2.97 27.29
CA LYS A 160 22.19 2.69 27.19
C LYS A 160 22.60 1.64 28.18
#